data_3226133d55dd0812180baf57bf557208
#
_entry.id   3226133d55dd0812180baf57bf557208
#
_cell.length_a   1.000
_cell.length_b   1.000
_cell.length_c   1.000
_cell.angle_alpha   90.00
_cell.angle_beta   90.00
_cell.angle_gamma   90.00
#
_symmetry.space_group_name_H-M   'P 1'
#
loop_
_entity.id
_entity.type
_entity.pdbx_description
1 polymer ?
#
loop_
_entity_poly.entity_id
_entity_poly.type
_entity_poly.pdbx_seq_one_letter_code
_entity_poly.pdbx_strand_id
1 'polypeptide(L)'
;VVFTAPSISQRGAIFALRNRKAIQPTLIEEYRRRVYYASERINGICNMSVLYPPKGTFYVFPSIKATGLTSAQAADVILREAHVLTIPGNSFGKCGEGYLRMACTVGVDKLAEAFDRIEKIAVFGKR
;
A
#
# COMPACT_ATOMS: atom_id res chain seq x y z
N VAL A 1 5.24 -19.62 -19.56
CA VAL A 1 5.32 -18.23 -20.09
C VAL A 1 4.13 -18.03 -21.04
N VAL A 2 3.29 -17.03 -20.80
CA VAL A 2 2.14 -16.69 -21.65
C VAL A 2 2.58 -15.53 -22.55
N PHE A 3 2.62 -15.77 -23.86
CA PHE A 3 3.02 -14.75 -24.83
C PHE A 3 1.87 -13.78 -25.18
N THR A 4 0.61 -14.18 -24.96
CA THR A 4 -0.58 -13.38 -25.26
C THR A 4 -1.58 -13.47 -24.12
N ALA A 5 -2.39 -12.41 -23.93
CA ALA A 5 -3.46 -12.43 -22.94
C ALA A 5 -4.48 -13.53 -23.29
N PRO A 6 -4.88 -14.41 -22.35
CA PRO A 6 -5.89 -15.44 -22.59
C PRO A 6 -7.20 -14.85 -23.11
N SER A 7 -7.86 -15.52 -24.05
CA SER A 7 -9.08 -15.01 -24.68
C SER A 7 -10.23 -14.77 -23.69
N ILE A 8 -10.32 -15.59 -22.65
CA ILE A 8 -11.32 -15.40 -21.58
C ILE A 8 -11.08 -14.10 -20.81
N SER A 9 -9.80 -13.78 -20.50
CA SER A 9 -9.44 -12.54 -19.82
C SER A 9 -9.72 -11.32 -20.70
N GLN A 10 -9.47 -11.40 -22.01
CA GLN A 10 -9.80 -10.33 -22.95
C GLN A 10 -11.33 -10.08 -23.00
N ARG A 11 -12.14 -11.14 -23.07
CA ARG A 11 -13.61 -11.01 -23.03
C ARG A 11 -14.09 -10.41 -21.71
N GLY A 12 -13.53 -10.85 -20.58
CA GLY A 12 -13.82 -10.25 -19.27
C GLY A 12 -13.47 -8.78 -19.20
N ALA A 13 -12.31 -8.37 -19.72
CA ALA A 13 -11.89 -6.98 -19.80
C ALA A 13 -12.84 -6.13 -20.66
N ILE A 14 -13.23 -6.64 -21.85
CA ILE A 14 -14.20 -5.95 -22.71
C ILE A 14 -15.54 -5.75 -21.99
N PHE A 15 -16.04 -6.79 -21.30
CA PHE A 15 -17.28 -6.69 -20.52
C PHE A 15 -17.15 -5.64 -19.41
N ALA A 16 -16.07 -5.69 -18.64
CA ALA A 16 -15.82 -4.75 -17.55
C ALA A 16 -15.71 -3.29 -18.04
N LEU A 17 -15.03 -3.06 -19.16
CA LEU A 17 -14.90 -1.73 -19.76
C LEU A 17 -16.25 -1.20 -20.26
N ARG A 18 -17.05 -2.04 -20.90
CA ARG A 18 -18.40 -1.65 -21.38
C ARG A 18 -19.35 -1.33 -20.23
N ASN A 19 -19.23 -2.05 -19.12
CA ASN A 19 -20.08 -1.90 -17.93
C ASN A 19 -19.43 -1.05 -16.82
N ARG A 20 -18.36 -0.32 -17.11
CA ARG A 20 -17.57 0.42 -16.11
C ARG A 20 -18.41 1.35 -15.22
N LYS A 21 -19.44 2.00 -15.77
CA LYS A 21 -20.31 2.92 -15.02
C LYS A 21 -21.10 2.21 -13.90
N ALA A 22 -21.41 0.93 -14.07
CA ALA A 22 -22.07 0.13 -13.05
C ALA A 22 -21.09 -0.50 -12.05
N ILE A 23 -19.89 -0.87 -12.52
CA ILE A 23 -18.93 -1.65 -11.73
C ILE A 23 -17.99 -0.72 -10.92
N GLN A 24 -17.48 0.33 -11.52
CA GLN A 24 -16.43 1.18 -10.91
C GLN A 24 -16.84 1.91 -9.63
N PRO A 25 -18.05 2.50 -9.50
CA PRO A 25 -18.38 3.33 -8.33
C PRO A 25 -18.17 2.61 -6.99
N THR A 26 -18.67 1.38 -6.89
CA THR A 26 -18.53 0.57 -5.67
C THR A 26 -17.06 0.23 -5.35
N LEU A 27 -16.29 -0.14 -6.37
CA LEU A 27 -14.87 -0.45 -6.20
C LEU A 27 -14.07 0.80 -5.79
N ILE A 28 -14.32 1.92 -6.45
CA ILE A 28 -13.62 3.19 -6.15
C ILE A 28 -13.91 3.62 -4.72
N GLU A 29 -15.16 3.55 -4.26
CA GLU A 29 -15.53 3.94 -2.91
C GLU A 29 -14.86 3.06 -1.85
N GLU A 30 -14.86 1.75 -2.07
CA GLU A 30 -14.21 0.81 -1.13
C GLU A 30 -12.69 1.04 -1.07
N TYR A 31 -12.00 1.20 -2.21
CA TYR A 31 -10.58 1.46 -2.20
C TYR A 31 -10.24 2.85 -1.67
N ARG A 32 -11.07 3.86 -1.93
CA ARG A 32 -10.93 5.18 -1.34
C ARG A 32 -10.94 5.10 0.18
N ARG A 33 -11.94 4.42 0.76
CA ARG A 33 -12.07 4.22 2.21
C ARG A 33 -10.81 3.58 2.80
N ARG A 34 -10.30 2.51 2.17
CA ARG A 34 -9.10 1.80 2.63
C ARG A 34 -7.83 2.65 2.54
N VAL A 35 -7.64 3.34 1.44
CA VAL A 35 -6.45 4.18 1.21
C VAL A 35 -6.42 5.39 2.14
N TYR A 36 -7.57 6.04 2.38
CA TYR A 36 -7.66 7.14 3.34
C TYR A 36 -7.40 6.64 4.76
N TYR A 37 -8.04 5.56 5.18
CA TYR A 37 -7.77 4.93 6.47
C TYR A 37 -6.28 4.60 6.65
N ALA A 38 -5.66 3.97 5.65
CA ALA A 38 -4.23 3.65 5.70
C ALA A 38 -3.36 4.90 5.81
N SER A 39 -3.69 5.97 5.08
CA SER A 39 -2.95 7.23 5.13
C SER A 39 -3.03 7.89 6.52
N GLU A 40 -4.20 7.90 7.14
CA GLU A 40 -4.38 8.41 8.51
C GLU A 40 -3.61 7.58 9.53
N ARG A 41 -3.72 6.24 9.46
CA ARG A 41 -2.99 5.35 10.37
C ARG A 41 -1.48 5.51 10.26
N ILE A 42 -0.94 5.58 9.04
CA ILE A 42 0.49 5.77 8.77
C ILE A 42 0.99 7.09 9.36
N ASN A 43 0.23 8.17 9.23
CA ASN A 43 0.61 9.47 9.80
C ASN A 43 0.57 9.49 11.34
N GLY A 44 -0.06 8.51 11.98
CA GLY A 44 0.00 8.27 13.43
C GLY A 44 1.19 7.44 13.88
N ILE A 45 1.90 6.78 12.96
CA ILE A 45 3.07 5.93 13.25
C ILE A 45 4.33 6.78 13.25
N CYS A 46 5.18 6.61 14.24
CA CYS A 46 6.42 7.37 14.36
C CYS A 46 7.34 7.10 13.16
N ASN A 47 8.01 8.16 12.68
CA ASN A 47 8.95 8.10 11.56
C ASN A 47 8.37 7.67 10.21
N MET A 48 7.03 7.62 10.09
CA MET A 48 6.32 7.38 8.82
C MET A 48 5.43 8.59 8.47
N SER A 49 5.29 8.87 7.18
CA SER A 49 4.38 9.93 6.74
C SER A 49 3.87 9.74 5.32
N VAL A 50 2.61 10.12 5.10
CA VAL A 50 1.99 10.29 3.79
C VAL A 50 1.60 11.77 3.68
N LEU A 51 2.37 12.56 2.92
CA LEU A 51 2.13 14.01 2.78
C LEU A 51 0.77 14.32 2.15
N TYR A 52 0.41 13.55 1.12
CA TYR A 52 -0.85 13.73 0.41
C TYR A 52 -1.53 12.37 0.24
N PRO A 53 -2.79 12.20 0.69
CA PRO A 53 -3.55 10.98 0.43
C PRO A 53 -3.65 10.75 -1.09
N PRO A 54 -3.43 9.53 -1.57
CA PRO A 54 -3.54 9.21 -2.99
C PRO A 54 -4.95 9.52 -3.51
N LYS A 55 -5.04 10.18 -4.67
CA LYS A 55 -6.32 10.48 -5.35
C LYS A 55 -6.82 9.32 -6.23
N GLY A 56 -6.11 8.22 -6.26
CA GLY A 56 -6.44 7.03 -7.04
C GLY A 56 -5.59 5.85 -6.60
N THR A 57 -5.73 4.70 -7.26
CA THR A 57 -5.04 3.46 -6.92
C THR A 57 -5.50 2.85 -5.58
N PHE A 58 -4.96 1.70 -5.26
CA PHE A 58 -5.10 1.01 -3.97
C PHE A 58 -3.74 0.91 -3.23
N TYR A 59 -2.78 1.74 -3.60
CA TYR A 59 -1.48 1.83 -2.95
C TYR A 59 -1.35 3.12 -2.14
N VAL A 60 -0.61 3.03 -1.03
CA VAL A 60 -0.01 4.17 -0.35
C VAL A 60 1.51 4.07 -0.45
N PHE A 61 2.18 5.22 -0.48
CA PHE A 61 3.62 5.31 -0.66
C PHE A 61 4.24 6.19 0.44
N PRO A 62 4.26 5.69 1.70
CA PRO A 62 4.76 6.46 2.83
C PRO A 62 6.27 6.68 2.76
N SER A 63 6.68 7.86 3.21
CA SER A 63 8.07 8.16 3.52
C SER A 63 8.45 7.49 4.84
N ILE A 64 9.65 6.89 4.87
CA ILE A 64 10.28 6.34 6.07
C ILE A 64 11.64 7.02 6.33
N LYS A 65 11.91 8.15 5.70
CA LYS A 65 13.21 8.85 5.77
C LYS A 65 13.62 9.21 7.19
N ALA A 66 12.64 9.51 8.06
CA ALA A 66 12.90 9.85 9.44
C ALA A 66 13.42 8.66 10.29
N THR A 67 13.32 7.43 9.79
CA THR A 67 13.89 6.25 10.46
C THR A 67 15.39 6.14 10.34
N GLY A 68 16.00 6.79 9.34
CA GLY A 68 17.40 6.59 8.96
C GLY A 68 17.70 5.26 8.25
N LEU A 69 16.69 4.39 8.08
CA LEU A 69 16.85 3.12 7.38
C LEU A 69 16.72 3.30 5.86
N THR A 70 17.39 2.42 5.11
CA THR A 70 17.10 2.29 3.67
C THR A 70 15.74 1.65 3.46
N SER A 71 15.15 1.84 2.27
CA SER A 71 13.86 1.23 1.91
C SER A 71 13.88 -0.30 2.07
N ALA A 72 14.99 -0.95 1.70
CA ALA A 72 15.15 -2.39 1.82
C ALA A 72 15.23 -2.85 3.28
N GLN A 73 15.99 -2.14 4.13
CA GLN A 73 16.08 -2.44 5.56
C GLN A 73 14.74 -2.28 6.26
N ALA A 74 14.01 -1.18 5.98
CA ALA A 74 12.70 -0.95 6.58
C ALA A 74 11.69 -2.03 6.16
N ALA A 75 11.68 -2.44 4.89
CA ALA A 75 10.81 -3.51 4.41
C ALA A 75 11.14 -4.86 5.07
N ASP A 76 12.43 -5.19 5.25
CA ASP A 76 12.86 -6.43 5.91
C ASP A 76 12.47 -6.45 7.39
N VAL A 77 12.69 -5.35 8.12
CA VAL A 77 12.28 -5.22 9.53
C VAL A 77 10.76 -5.40 9.69
N ILE A 78 9.97 -4.71 8.87
CA ILE A 78 8.51 -4.82 8.89
C ILE A 78 8.06 -6.25 8.59
N LEU A 79 8.69 -6.92 7.62
CA LEU A 79 8.35 -8.29 7.28
C LEU A 79 8.66 -9.25 8.45
N ARG A 80 9.82 -9.14 9.06
CA ARG A 80 10.25 -10.04 10.14
C ARG A 80 9.51 -9.84 11.45
N GLU A 81 9.29 -8.57 11.84
CA GLU A 81 8.74 -8.26 13.17
C GLU A 81 7.23 -8.09 13.16
N ALA A 82 6.66 -7.52 12.08
CA ALA A 82 5.21 -7.31 11.97
C ALA A 82 4.50 -8.36 11.08
N HIS A 83 5.23 -9.19 10.35
CA HIS A 83 4.68 -10.12 9.35
C HIS A 83 3.81 -9.40 8.29
N VAL A 84 4.24 -8.21 7.89
CA VAL A 84 3.59 -7.40 6.87
C VAL A 84 4.52 -7.23 5.67
N LEU A 85 4.06 -7.67 4.50
CA LEU A 85 4.84 -7.52 3.28
C LEU A 85 4.66 -6.11 2.72
N THR A 86 5.77 -5.40 2.54
CA THR A 86 5.85 -4.12 1.86
C THR A 86 6.90 -4.20 0.74
N ILE A 87 6.81 -3.29 -0.22
CA ILE A 87 7.79 -3.25 -1.31
C ILE A 87 8.70 -2.03 -1.09
N PRO A 88 10.03 -2.22 -1.08
CA PRO A 88 10.98 -1.11 -1.02
C PRO A 88 10.76 -0.13 -2.18
N GLY A 89 10.74 1.17 -1.88
CA GLY A 89 10.43 2.19 -2.89
C GLY A 89 11.49 2.28 -3.99
N ASN A 90 12.76 1.99 -3.68
CA ASN A 90 13.84 1.98 -4.67
C ASN A 90 13.66 0.91 -5.77
N SER A 91 12.79 -0.09 -5.58
CA SER A 91 12.36 -1.02 -6.64
C SER A 91 11.64 -0.31 -7.80
N PHE A 92 11.16 0.93 -7.58
CA PHE A 92 10.47 1.77 -8.56
C PHE A 92 11.36 2.91 -9.10
N GLY A 93 12.65 2.85 -8.82
CA GLY A 93 13.64 3.84 -9.24
C GLY A 93 14.32 4.54 -8.06
N LYS A 94 15.44 5.23 -8.36
CA LYS A 94 16.29 5.88 -7.34
C LYS A 94 15.53 6.89 -6.47
N CYS A 95 14.56 7.60 -7.04
CA CYS A 95 13.74 8.58 -6.30
C CYS A 95 12.82 7.93 -5.25
N GLY A 96 12.61 6.62 -5.32
CA GLY A 96 11.83 5.85 -4.35
C GLY A 96 12.60 5.48 -3.08
N GLU A 97 13.90 5.77 -2.99
CA GLU A 97 14.66 5.50 -1.78
C GLU A 97 14.14 6.34 -0.61
N GLY A 98 14.01 5.71 0.57
CA GLY A 98 13.38 6.30 1.74
C GLY A 98 11.86 6.24 1.73
N TYR A 99 11.28 5.40 0.87
CA TYR A 99 9.82 5.14 0.79
C TYR A 99 9.53 3.65 0.78
N LEU A 100 8.28 3.29 1.11
CA LEU A 100 7.73 1.94 0.98
C LEU A 100 6.44 1.98 0.15
N ARG A 101 6.16 0.93 -0.62
CA ARG A 101 4.84 0.74 -1.24
C ARG A 101 4.04 -0.27 -0.43
N MET A 102 2.86 0.13 -0.02
CA MET A 102 1.89 -0.72 0.68
C MET A 102 0.61 -0.83 -0.14
N ALA A 103 0.08 -2.07 -0.27
CA ALA A 103 -1.15 -2.35 -0.99
C ALA A 103 -2.33 -2.47 -0.02
N CYS A 104 -3.35 -1.61 -0.18
CA CYS A 104 -4.56 -1.60 0.65
C CYS A 104 -5.66 -2.49 0.06
N THR A 105 -5.33 -3.73 -0.30
CA THR A 105 -6.26 -4.67 -0.97
C THR A 105 -7.09 -5.50 -0.01
N VAL A 106 -6.77 -5.49 1.27
CA VAL A 106 -7.53 -6.19 2.33
C VAL A 106 -8.51 -5.24 3.02
N GLY A 107 -9.44 -5.77 3.82
CA GLY A 107 -10.39 -4.98 4.60
C GLY A 107 -9.72 -4.08 5.64
N VAL A 108 -10.45 -3.05 6.10
CA VAL A 108 -9.94 -2.07 7.07
C VAL A 108 -9.54 -2.73 8.39
N ASP A 109 -10.24 -3.77 8.82
CA ASP A 109 -9.92 -4.59 9.98
C ASP A 109 -8.52 -5.20 9.90
N LYS A 110 -8.18 -5.78 8.74
CA LYS A 110 -6.85 -6.36 8.48
C LYS A 110 -5.77 -5.29 8.31
N LEU A 111 -6.10 -4.14 7.75
CA LEU A 111 -5.19 -3.00 7.69
C LEU A 111 -4.89 -2.48 9.10
N ALA A 112 -5.91 -2.37 9.97
CA ALA A 112 -5.75 -1.98 11.37
C ALA A 112 -4.77 -2.91 12.09
N GLU A 113 -5.01 -4.23 12.03
CA GLU A 113 -4.15 -5.25 12.61
C GLU A 113 -2.69 -5.14 12.11
N ALA A 114 -2.50 -4.90 10.82
CA ALA A 114 -1.17 -4.74 10.24
C ALA A 114 -0.46 -3.49 10.78
N PHE A 115 -1.14 -2.34 10.84
CA PHE A 115 -0.56 -1.11 11.38
C PHE A 115 -0.30 -1.18 12.87
N ASP A 116 -1.16 -1.85 13.65
CA ASP A 116 -0.94 -2.09 15.09
C ASP A 116 0.32 -2.92 15.34
N ARG A 117 0.65 -3.85 14.44
CA ARG A 117 1.89 -4.64 14.51
C ARG A 117 3.11 -3.81 14.11
N ILE A 118 3.01 -2.98 13.06
CA ILE A 118 4.09 -2.09 12.64
C ILE A 118 4.41 -1.07 13.75
N GLU A 119 3.40 -0.50 14.41
CA GLU A 119 3.58 0.49 15.49
C GLU A 119 4.32 -0.08 16.71
N LYS A 120 4.36 -1.40 16.89
CA LYS A 120 5.10 -2.07 17.98
C LYS A 120 6.59 -2.24 17.69
N ILE A 121 7.02 -2.07 16.45
CA ILE A 121 8.44 -2.13 16.08
C ILE A 121 9.15 -0.89 16.67
N ALA A 122 10.27 -1.07 17.30
CA ALA A 122 10.97 0.00 18.06
C ALA A 122 11.21 1.29 17.24
N VAL A 123 11.56 1.17 15.95
CA VAL A 123 11.83 2.31 15.07
C VAL A 123 10.54 3.04 14.62
N PHE A 124 9.39 2.39 14.72
CA PHE A 124 8.07 2.92 14.33
C PHE A 124 7.16 3.16 15.55
N GLY A 125 7.54 2.70 16.74
CA GLY A 125 6.79 2.88 17.97
C GLY A 125 6.85 4.30 18.52
N LYS A 126 5.85 4.69 19.28
CA LYS A 126 5.91 5.92 20.08
C LYS A 126 6.98 5.74 21.15
N ARG A 127 7.83 6.77 21.31
CA ARG A 127 8.76 6.86 22.43
C ARG A 127 8.01 7.15 23.71
#